data_39a140418bb0ded0f6ce20efb954ff9d
#
_entry.id   39a140418bb0ded0f6ce20efb954ff9d
#
_cell.length_a   1.000
_cell.length_b   1.000
_cell.length_c   1.000
_cell.angle_alpha   90.00
_cell.angle_beta   90.00
_cell.angle_gamma   90.00
#
_symmetry.space_group_name_H-M   'P 1'
#
loop_
_entity.id
_entity.type
_entity.pdbx_description
1 polymer ?
#
loop_
_entity_poly.entity_id
_entity_poly.type
_entity_poly.pdbx_seq_one_letter_code
_entity_poly.pdbx_strand_id
1 'polypeptide(L)'
;MRRKSRPVRVAGKVIGGDAPILVQSMTNTDTEDAESTARQVAALARAGSEIVRITVNTLEAARQVPAIRNRLVQMGVDVPLVGDFHFNGHKLLTQVPECAIVLDKYRINPGNVGHGTKRDEQFLTMIEKAIVHPNGLIKRFA
;
A
#
# COMPACT_ATOMS: atom_id res chain seq x y z
N MET A 1 -9.29 -17.45 23.31
CA MET A 1 -9.19 -18.11 22.00
C MET A 1 -9.25 -17.05 20.91
N ARG A 2 -8.28 -17.00 19.98
CA ARG A 2 -8.33 -16.04 18.86
C ARG A 2 -9.42 -16.45 17.87
N ARG A 3 -10.17 -15.47 17.35
CA ARG A 3 -11.13 -15.71 16.26
C ARG A 3 -10.37 -16.23 15.02
N LYS A 4 -10.86 -17.30 14.41
CA LYS A 4 -10.32 -17.78 13.13
C LYS A 4 -10.58 -16.74 12.05
N SER A 5 -9.52 -16.21 11.45
CA SER A 5 -9.57 -15.29 10.32
C SER A 5 -9.05 -15.98 9.05
N ARG A 6 -9.47 -15.47 7.89
CA ARG A 6 -8.93 -15.97 6.62
C ARG A 6 -7.50 -15.45 6.42
N PRO A 7 -6.55 -16.32 6.04
CA PRO A 7 -5.20 -15.87 5.70
C PRO A 7 -5.21 -15.04 4.41
N VAL A 8 -4.39 -13.99 4.39
CA VAL A 8 -4.24 -13.07 3.26
C VAL A 8 -2.78 -12.98 2.91
N ARG A 9 -2.44 -13.17 1.64
CA ARG A 9 -1.08 -12.97 1.15
C ARG A 9 -0.85 -11.53 0.69
N VAL A 10 0.29 -10.96 1.10
CA VAL A 10 0.77 -9.64 0.67
C VAL A 10 2.26 -9.79 0.36
N ALA A 11 2.63 -9.77 -0.92
CA ALA A 11 4.02 -9.90 -1.40
C ALA A 11 4.80 -11.04 -0.69
N GLY A 12 4.24 -12.23 -0.64
CA GLY A 12 4.87 -13.39 0.00
C GLY A 12 4.72 -13.48 1.51
N LYS A 13 4.25 -12.42 2.18
CA LYS A 13 3.88 -12.45 3.60
C LYS A 13 2.44 -12.91 3.78
N VAL A 14 2.13 -13.51 4.93
CA VAL A 14 0.77 -13.97 5.27
C VAL A 14 0.24 -13.20 6.46
N ILE A 15 -0.96 -12.63 6.34
CA ILE A 15 -1.66 -11.90 7.40
C ILE A 15 -2.91 -12.69 7.77
N GLY A 16 -3.11 -12.95 9.06
CA GLY A 16 -4.28 -13.70 9.56
C GLY A 16 -4.13 -15.21 9.49
N GLY A 17 -5.22 -15.94 9.72
CA GLY A 17 -5.17 -17.39 9.96
C GLY A 17 -4.33 -17.71 11.18
N ASP A 18 -3.48 -18.72 11.06
CA ASP A 18 -2.55 -19.15 12.10
C ASP A 18 -1.14 -18.53 11.94
N ALA A 19 -0.98 -17.59 10.97
CA ALA A 19 0.30 -16.94 10.74
C ALA A 19 0.70 -16.04 11.92
N PRO A 20 2.02 -15.85 12.16
CA PRO A 20 2.51 -14.88 13.13
C PRO A 20 2.05 -13.47 12.83
N ILE A 21 2.00 -12.63 13.84
CA ILE A 21 1.71 -11.19 13.67
C ILE A 21 2.90 -10.54 12.94
N LEU A 22 2.61 -9.84 11.84
CA LEU A 22 3.62 -9.08 11.11
C LEU A 22 3.86 -7.71 11.74
N VAL A 23 5.12 -7.32 11.81
CA VAL A 23 5.52 -5.98 12.24
C VAL A 23 5.37 -5.02 11.09
N GLN A 24 4.47 -4.03 11.25
CA GLN A 24 4.26 -2.96 10.28
C GLN A 24 4.67 -1.62 10.88
N SER A 25 5.48 -0.87 10.13
CA SER A 25 5.83 0.52 10.43
C SER A 25 5.30 1.45 9.35
N MET A 26 5.29 2.74 9.65
CA MET A 26 4.88 3.79 8.72
C MET A 26 5.96 4.86 8.64
N THR A 27 6.21 5.38 7.45
CA THR A 27 7.08 6.54 7.26
C THR A 27 6.41 7.82 7.77
N ASN A 28 7.22 8.78 8.17
CA ASN A 28 6.79 10.14 8.49
C ASN A 28 7.40 11.20 7.56
N THR A 29 8.09 10.75 6.50
CA THR A 29 8.61 11.61 5.45
C THR A 29 7.49 12.08 4.51
N ASP A 30 7.72 13.17 3.80
CA ASP A 30 6.89 13.55 2.66
C ASP A 30 7.15 12.56 1.52
N THR A 31 6.09 11.88 1.07
CA THR A 31 6.20 10.89 -0.01
C THR A 31 6.52 11.52 -1.37
N GLU A 32 6.33 12.82 -1.52
CA GLU A 32 6.77 13.58 -2.70
C GLU A 32 8.29 13.63 -2.81
N ASP A 33 9.02 13.52 -1.69
CA ASP A 33 10.47 13.29 -1.65
C ASP A 33 10.75 11.79 -1.66
N ALA A 34 10.92 11.24 -2.87
CA ALA A 34 11.14 9.81 -3.08
C ALA A 34 12.44 9.31 -2.43
N GLU A 35 13.51 10.08 -2.46
CA GLU A 35 14.81 9.67 -1.89
C GLU A 35 14.73 9.58 -0.36
N SER A 36 14.20 10.61 0.29
CA SER A 36 14.04 10.64 1.74
C SER A 36 13.11 9.51 2.20
N THR A 37 11.99 9.29 1.50
CA THR A 37 11.03 8.22 1.80
C THR A 37 11.65 6.84 1.60
N ALA A 38 12.38 6.60 0.52
CA ALA A 38 13.05 5.33 0.28
C ALA A 38 14.08 5.02 1.36
N ARG A 39 14.89 6.00 1.77
CA ARG A 39 15.84 5.84 2.88
C ARG A 39 15.16 5.48 4.18
N GLN A 40 14.06 6.12 4.51
CA GLN A 40 13.33 5.82 5.74
C GLN A 40 12.69 4.42 5.68
N VAL A 41 12.08 4.03 4.54
CA VAL A 41 11.58 2.68 4.34
C VAL A 41 12.68 1.64 4.53
N ALA A 42 13.86 1.88 3.95
CA ALA A 42 15.01 0.98 4.09
C ALA A 42 15.47 0.88 5.55
N ALA A 43 15.52 2.00 6.27
CA ALA A 43 15.88 2.02 7.69
C ALA A 43 14.88 1.21 8.54
N LEU A 44 13.58 1.40 8.30
CA LEU A 44 12.52 0.65 8.98
C LEU A 44 12.60 -0.85 8.68
N ALA A 45 12.82 -1.24 7.43
CA ALA A 45 12.98 -2.63 7.05
C ALA A 45 14.19 -3.29 7.73
N ARG A 46 15.34 -2.60 7.76
CA ARG A 46 16.54 -3.07 8.46
C ARG A 46 16.37 -3.16 9.98
N ALA A 47 15.50 -2.32 10.55
CA ALA A 47 15.14 -2.37 11.96
C ALA A 47 14.14 -3.49 12.32
N GLY A 48 13.68 -4.25 11.33
CA GLY A 48 12.81 -5.41 11.53
C GLY A 48 11.35 -5.23 11.09
N SER A 49 10.99 -4.12 10.42
CA SER A 49 9.66 -4.00 9.83
C SER A 49 9.50 -4.98 8.67
N GLU A 50 8.46 -5.78 8.73
CA GLU A 50 8.14 -6.80 7.73
C GLU A 50 7.25 -6.27 6.61
N ILE A 51 6.55 -5.15 6.88
CA ILE A 51 5.74 -4.38 5.94
C ILE A 51 5.92 -2.91 6.28
N VAL A 52 6.05 -2.03 5.28
CA VAL A 52 6.15 -0.58 5.51
C VAL A 52 5.05 0.17 4.77
N ARG A 53 4.39 1.08 5.48
CA ARG A 53 3.32 1.92 4.97
C ARG A 53 3.84 3.32 4.67
N ILE A 54 3.48 3.84 3.50
CA ILE A 54 3.75 5.19 3.04
C ILE A 54 2.44 5.92 2.77
N THR A 55 2.38 7.21 3.03
CA THR A 55 1.19 8.03 2.74
C THR A 55 1.13 8.33 1.25
N VAL A 56 -0.04 8.12 0.62
CA VAL A 56 -0.29 8.47 -0.78
C VAL A 56 -1.56 9.30 -0.84
N ASN A 57 -1.41 10.61 -0.68
CA ASN A 57 -2.52 11.56 -0.53
C ASN A 57 -2.56 12.66 -1.60
N THR A 58 -1.50 12.81 -2.40
CA THR A 58 -1.43 13.75 -3.51
C THR A 58 -1.08 13.04 -4.81
N LEU A 59 -1.33 13.71 -5.93
CA LEU A 59 -0.97 13.19 -7.24
C LEU A 59 0.55 13.05 -7.39
N GLU A 60 1.29 14.00 -6.84
CA GLU A 60 2.75 13.98 -6.87
C GLU A 60 3.29 12.83 -6.02
N ALA A 61 2.79 12.63 -4.80
CA ALA A 61 3.14 11.48 -3.98
C ALA A 61 2.88 10.15 -4.72
N ALA A 62 1.75 10.03 -5.41
CA ALA A 62 1.45 8.83 -6.19
C ALA A 62 2.46 8.61 -7.33
N ARG A 63 2.89 9.68 -8.00
CA ARG A 63 3.91 9.61 -9.07
C ARG A 63 5.28 9.19 -8.55
N GLN A 64 5.61 9.50 -7.30
CA GLN A 64 6.89 9.13 -6.70
C GLN A 64 6.94 7.66 -6.23
N VAL A 65 5.82 6.97 -6.08
CA VAL A 65 5.79 5.58 -5.60
C VAL A 65 6.67 4.63 -6.44
N PRO A 66 6.66 4.67 -7.78
CA PRO A 66 7.57 3.87 -8.60
C PRO A 66 9.05 4.20 -8.37
N ALA A 67 9.37 5.48 -8.21
CA ALA A 67 10.75 5.92 -7.91
C ALA A 67 11.23 5.42 -6.55
N ILE A 68 10.36 5.47 -5.52
CA ILE A 68 10.63 4.90 -4.20
C ILE A 68 10.94 3.40 -4.31
N ARG A 69 10.12 2.63 -5.05
CA ARG A 69 10.36 1.19 -5.25
C ARG A 69 11.68 0.94 -5.95
N ASN A 70 11.97 1.65 -7.03
CA ASN A 70 13.22 1.51 -7.76
C ASN A 70 14.42 1.80 -6.87
N ARG A 71 14.33 2.83 -6.04
CA ARG A 71 15.41 3.16 -5.09
C ARG A 71 15.61 2.07 -4.04
N LEU A 72 14.54 1.49 -3.52
CA LEU A 72 14.62 0.34 -2.60
C LEU A 72 15.29 -0.87 -3.24
N VAL A 73 14.97 -1.18 -4.49
CA VAL A 73 15.63 -2.25 -5.26
C VAL A 73 17.14 -1.98 -5.38
N GLN A 74 17.53 -0.76 -5.71
CA GLN A 74 18.96 -0.37 -5.74
C GLN A 74 19.65 -0.51 -4.40
N MET A 75 18.94 -0.30 -3.30
CA MET A 75 19.45 -0.48 -1.93
C MET A 75 19.44 -1.96 -1.48
N GLY A 76 18.96 -2.90 -2.30
CA GLY A 76 18.81 -4.31 -1.94
C GLY A 76 17.73 -4.56 -0.89
N VAL A 77 16.73 -3.69 -0.79
CA VAL A 77 15.65 -3.78 0.19
C VAL A 77 14.38 -4.28 -0.49
N ASP A 78 13.96 -5.48 -0.12
CA ASP A 78 12.72 -6.12 -0.60
C ASP A 78 11.70 -6.19 0.54
N VAL A 79 11.03 -5.07 0.80
CA VAL A 79 9.96 -4.97 1.79
C VAL A 79 8.65 -4.63 1.11
N PRO A 80 7.53 -5.29 1.44
CA PRO A 80 6.22 -4.94 0.93
C PRO A 80 5.84 -3.50 1.28
N LEU A 81 5.37 -2.75 0.28
CA LEU A 81 4.89 -1.39 0.44
C LEU A 81 3.37 -1.34 0.50
N VAL A 82 2.87 -0.66 1.52
CA VAL A 82 1.45 -0.35 1.67
C VAL A 82 1.21 1.12 1.37
N GLY A 83 0.37 1.41 0.40
CA GLY A 83 -0.09 2.78 0.14
C GLY A 83 -1.25 3.13 1.07
N ASP A 84 -1.08 4.18 1.86
CA ASP A 84 -2.14 4.72 2.73
C ASP A 84 -2.91 5.80 1.98
N PHE A 85 -4.08 5.41 1.47
CA PHE A 85 -4.96 6.30 0.73
C PHE A 85 -6.02 6.89 1.65
N HIS A 86 -6.29 8.18 1.45
CA HIS A 86 -7.34 8.91 2.13
C HIS A 86 -8.57 9.03 1.22
N PHE A 87 -9.19 10.21 1.15
CA PHE A 87 -10.46 10.43 0.42
C PHE A 87 -10.34 10.42 -1.11
N ASN A 88 -9.16 10.54 -1.68
CA ASN A 88 -8.93 10.68 -3.13
C ASN A 88 -8.23 9.47 -3.77
N GLY A 89 -8.10 8.35 -3.05
CA GLY A 89 -7.36 7.19 -3.51
C GLY A 89 -7.85 6.62 -4.85
N HIS A 90 -9.16 6.61 -5.09
CA HIS A 90 -9.75 6.18 -6.36
C HIS A 90 -9.26 7.01 -7.55
N LYS A 91 -9.10 8.34 -7.36
CA LYS A 91 -8.56 9.23 -8.39
C LYS A 91 -7.06 8.97 -8.62
N LEU A 92 -6.29 8.88 -7.54
CA LEU A 92 -4.85 8.67 -7.62
C LEU A 92 -4.49 7.35 -8.31
N LEU A 93 -5.17 6.27 -7.96
CA LEU A 93 -4.95 4.94 -8.57
C LEU A 93 -5.39 4.89 -10.06
N THR A 94 -6.32 5.74 -10.45
CA THR A 94 -6.76 5.85 -11.84
C THR A 94 -5.80 6.71 -12.66
N GLN A 95 -5.36 7.85 -12.11
CA GLN A 95 -4.49 8.81 -12.80
C GLN A 95 -3.03 8.36 -12.86
N VAL A 96 -2.59 7.53 -11.91
CA VAL A 96 -1.23 7.00 -11.83
C VAL A 96 -1.30 5.47 -11.71
N PRO A 97 -1.54 4.76 -12.83
CA PRO A 97 -1.64 3.30 -12.82
C PRO A 97 -0.38 2.61 -12.31
N GLU A 98 0.79 3.20 -12.53
CA GLU A 98 2.08 2.69 -12.07
C GLU A 98 2.15 2.62 -10.54
N CYS A 99 1.56 3.59 -9.84
CA CYS A 99 1.42 3.54 -8.38
C CYS A 99 0.60 2.32 -7.95
N ALA A 100 -0.50 2.04 -8.66
CA ALA A 100 -1.34 0.89 -8.37
C ALA A 100 -0.58 -0.44 -8.53
N ILE A 101 0.26 -0.56 -9.55
CA ILE A 101 1.04 -1.76 -9.86
C ILE A 101 2.14 -2.01 -8.82
N VAL A 102 2.82 -0.97 -8.43
CA VAL A 102 4.02 -1.05 -7.56
C VAL A 102 3.69 -1.37 -6.10
N LEU A 103 2.55 -0.90 -5.62
CA LEU A 103 2.12 -1.14 -4.24
C LEU A 103 1.65 -2.57 -4.03
N ASP A 104 2.06 -3.19 -2.92
CA ASP A 104 1.68 -4.55 -2.56
C ASP A 104 0.34 -4.63 -1.83
N LYS A 105 -0.07 -3.53 -1.21
CA LYS A 105 -1.34 -3.43 -0.48
C LYS A 105 -1.84 -1.99 -0.48
N TYR A 106 -3.17 -1.82 -0.50
CA TYR A 106 -3.81 -0.52 -0.29
C TYR A 106 -4.48 -0.50 1.09
N ARG A 107 -4.19 0.51 1.87
CA ARG A 107 -4.98 0.84 3.06
C ARG A 107 -6.02 1.87 2.67
N ILE A 108 -7.28 1.54 2.86
CA ILE A 108 -8.42 2.38 2.53
C ILE A 108 -9.29 2.48 3.76
N ASN A 109 -9.72 3.69 4.10
CA ASN A 109 -10.75 3.91 5.10
C ASN A 109 -12.08 4.20 4.38
N PRO A 110 -13.06 3.29 4.40
CA PRO A 110 -14.33 3.50 3.72
C PRO A 110 -15.06 4.77 4.17
N GLY A 111 -14.90 5.18 5.42
CA GLY A 111 -15.45 6.44 5.94
C GLY A 111 -14.90 7.70 5.29
N ASN A 112 -13.72 7.62 4.67
CA ASN A 112 -13.05 8.75 4.02
C ASN A 112 -13.22 8.76 2.49
N VAL A 113 -13.84 7.74 1.90
CA VAL A 113 -13.95 7.60 0.43
C VAL A 113 -15.18 8.33 -0.13
N GLY A 114 -15.99 8.97 0.70
CA GLY A 114 -17.20 9.70 0.31
C GLY A 114 -18.41 9.29 1.14
N HIS A 115 -19.58 9.75 0.73
CA HIS A 115 -20.84 9.45 1.40
C HIS A 115 -21.87 8.89 0.42
N GLY A 116 -22.78 8.00 0.89
CA GLY A 116 -23.86 7.42 0.10
C GLY A 116 -23.34 6.65 -1.13
N THR A 117 -24.05 6.75 -2.24
CA THR A 117 -23.73 6.07 -3.51
C THR A 117 -22.36 6.42 -4.07
N LYS A 118 -21.92 7.68 -3.92
CA LYS A 118 -20.55 8.08 -4.33
C LYS A 118 -19.46 7.31 -3.60
N ARG A 119 -19.64 7.04 -2.31
CA ARG A 119 -18.70 6.21 -1.54
C ARG A 119 -18.59 4.82 -2.14
N ASP A 120 -19.69 4.21 -2.46
CA ASP A 120 -19.73 2.84 -2.96
C ASP A 120 -19.09 2.75 -4.36
N GLU A 121 -19.37 3.69 -5.25
CA GLU A 121 -18.75 3.78 -6.58
C GLU A 121 -17.23 4.00 -6.49
N GLN A 122 -16.78 4.93 -5.64
CA GLN A 122 -15.36 5.23 -5.46
C GLN A 122 -14.61 4.05 -4.82
N PHE A 123 -15.25 3.37 -3.88
CA PHE A 123 -14.68 2.17 -3.27
C PHE A 123 -14.58 1.01 -4.27
N LEU A 124 -15.60 0.80 -5.12
CA LEU A 124 -15.57 -0.18 -6.19
C LEU A 124 -14.43 0.09 -7.18
N THR A 125 -14.22 1.35 -7.58
CA THR A 125 -13.10 1.72 -8.44
C THR A 125 -11.75 1.31 -7.83
N MET A 126 -11.56 1.50 -6.53
CA MET A 126 -10.34 1.08 -5.86
C MET A 126 -10.21 -0.46 -5.81
N ILE A 127 -11.31 -1.18 -5.62
CA ILE A 127 -11.34 -2.64 -5.66
C ILE A 127 -10.95 -3.15 -7.05
N GLU A 128 -11.51 -2.59 -8.10
CA GLU A 128 -11.20 -2.95 -9.48
C GLU A 128 -9.70 -2.78 -9.79
N LYS A 129 -9.10 -1.65 -9.37
CA LYS A 129 -7.66 -1.44 -9.51
C LYS A 129 -6.82 -2.47 -8.73
N ALA A 130 -7.34 -2.96 -7.60
CA ALA A 130 -6.67 -4.00 -6.83
C ALA A 130 -6.76 -5.39 -7.49
N ILE A 131 -7.86 -5.68 -8.17
CA ILE A 131 -8.11 -6.98 -8.82
C ILE A 131 -7.31 -7.11 -10.13
N VAL A 132 -7.21 -6.04 -10.91
CA VAL A 132 -6.53 -6.01 -12.23
C VAL A 132 -5.00 -5.89 -12.09
N HIS A 133 -4.41 -6.47 -11.05
CA HIS A 133 -2.97 -6.45 -10.91
C HIS A 133 -2.31 -7.47 -11.88
N PRO A 134 -1.21 -7.09 -12.59
CA PRO A 134 -0.57 -7.93 -13.62
C PRO A 134 -0.14 -9.32 -13.13
N ASN A 135 0.09 -9.48 -11.84
CA ASN A 135 0.54 -10.74 -11.23
C ASN A 135 -0.61 -11.59 -10.67
N GLY A 136 -1.86 -11.27 -10.96
CA GLY A 136 -3.02 -12.01 -10.46
C GLY A 136 -3.19 -12.00 -8.94
N LEU A 137 -2.42 -11.19 -8.24
CA LEU A 137 -2.47 -11.04 -6.79
C LEU A 137 -3.55 -10.04 -6.42
N ILE A 138 -4.58 -10.52 -5.76
CA ILE A 138 -5.59 -9.65 -5.15
C ILE A 138 -4.89 -8.81 -4.07
N LYS A 139 -4.70 -7.52 -4.34
CA LYS A 139 -4.28 -6.56 -3.33
C LYS A 139 -5.44 -6.33 -2.39
N ARG A 140 -5.30 -6.73 -1.14
CA ARG A 140 -6.40 -6.69 -0.20
C ARG A 140 -6.45 -5.40 0.59
N PHE A 141 -7.68 -4.97 0.82
CA PHE A 141 -8.05 -3.85 1.65
C PHE A 141 -7.92 -4.22 3.14
N ALA A 142 -7.43 -3.33 3.92
CA ALA A 142 -7.44 -3.43 5.37
C ALA A 142 -8.14 -2.21 5.95
#